data_60ba521965225bc552ac7d95d8c61ffc
#
_entry.id   60ba521965225bc552ac7d95d8c61ffc
#
_cell.length_a   1.000
_cell.length_b   1.000
_cell.length_c   1.000
_cell.angle_alpha   90.00
_cell.angle_beta   90.00
_cell.angle_gamma   90.00
#
_symmetry.space_group_name_H-M   'P 1'
#
loop_
_entity.id
_entity.type
_entity.pdbx_description
1 polymer ?
#
loop_
_entity_poly.entity_id
_entity_poly.type
_entity_poly.pdbx_seq_one_letter_code
_entity_poly.pdbx_strand_id
1 'polypeptide(L)'
;MKRADCVLITGGLGPTKDDITKKILAEYFNSDLIINTEVEEHVKSYFTRKQLPFTETNRAQALVPEKCKVIFNPVGTAPGMCFEKNGKLIVSMPGVPFEMRLMMDRVIEIMQTFFNQHTKILHKTLLYANIGESFLSDMICDFEDNLPDYISLAYLPKSNTIRLRLTAKTDEDIDL
;
A
#
# COMPACT_ATOMS: atom_id res chain seq x y z
N MET A 1 1.28 14.54 -8.97
CA MET A 1 0.91 13.21 -9.48
C MET A 1 1.15 13.04 -11.00
N LYS A 2 2.23 13.61 -11.56
CA LYS A 2 2.53 13.43 -13.02
C LYS A 2 3.13 12.05 -13.35
N ARG A 3 3.78 11.38 -12.39
CA ARG A 3 4.58 10.15 -12.60
C ARG A 3 3.98 8.90 -12.00
N ALA A 4 2.87 9.01 -11.26
CA ALA A 4 2.24 7.90 -10.56
C ALA A 4 0.72 8.03 -10.57
N ASP A 5 0.03 6.91 -10.58
CA ASP A 5 -1.44 6.84 -10.46
C ASP A 5 -1.87 6.68 -9.01
N CYS A 6 -1.01 6.09 -8.18
CA CYS A 6 -1.18 6.02 -6.74
C CYS A 6 0.06 6.57 -6.02
N VAL A 7 -0.18 7.37 -4.97
CA VAL A 7 0.88 7.89 -4.08
C VAL A 7 0.55 7.52 -2.65
N LEU A 8 1.44 6.77 -2.01
CA LEU A 8 1.37 6.44 -0.60
C LEU A 8 2.32 7.35 0.18
N ILE A 9 1.80 8.03 1.20
CA ILE A 9 2.53 8.93 2.09
C ILE A 9 2.49 8.36 3.50
N THR A 10 3.60 8.39 4.22
CA THR A 10 3.64 7.96 5.62
C THR A 10 4.24 9.05 6.50
N GLY A 11 3.61 9.27 7.66
CA GLY A 11 4.03 10.25 8.66
C GLY A 11 3.44 11.64 8.49
N GLY A 12 3.72 12.49 9.48
CA GLY A 12 3.27 13.88 9.53
C GLY A 12 1.78 14.07 9.78
N LEU A 13 1.10 13.10 10.42
CA LEU A 13 -0.33 13.12 10.73
C LEU A 13 -0.63 13.37 12.22
N GLY A 14 0.38 13.43 13.05
CA GLY A 14 0.26 13.64 14.49
C GLY A 14 -0.12 15.07 14.88
N PRO A 15 -0.13 15.37 16.18
CA PRO A 15 -0.56 16.66 16.69
C PRO A 15 0.58 17.68 16.85
N THR A 16 1.81 17.35 16.46
CA THR A 16 2.98 18.20 16.69
C THR A 16 3.19 19.19 15.54
N LYS A 17 4.02 20.21 15.76
CA LYS A 17 4.21 21.31 14.79
C LYS A 17 4.90 20.88 13.50
N ASP A 18 5.66 19.81 13.54
CA ASP A 18 6.34 19.16 12.41
C ASP A 18 5.42 18.23 11.62
N ASP A 19 4.23 17.90 12.15
CA ASP A 19 3.21 17.13 11.46
C ASP A 19 2.44 18.01 10.45
N ILE A 20 3.01 18.18 9.28
CA ILE A 20 2.47 19.08 8.25
C ILE A 20 1.66 18.39 7.16
N THR A 21 1.74 17.06 7.05
CA THR A 21 1.13 16.30 5.93
C THR A 21 -0.36 16.55 5.79
N LYS A 22 -1.11 16.54 6.89
CA LYS A 22 -2.55 16.80 6.92
C LYS A 22 -2.90 18.18 6.35
N LYS A 23 -2.18 19.21 6.76
CA LYS A 23 -2.40 20.60 6.32
C LYS A 23 -2.09 20.76 4.84
N ILE A 24 -0.96 20.23 4.38
CA ILE A 24 -0.55 20.30 2.97
C ILE A 24 -1.54 19.54 2.08
N LEU A 25 -2.06 18.40 2.53
CA LEU A 25 -3.08 17.69 1.77
C LEU A 25 -4.40 18.46 1.72
N ALA A 26 -4.82 19.09 2.83
CA ALA A 26 -5.99 19.95 2.84
C ALA A 26 -5.85 21.12 1.83
N GLU A 27 -4.72 21.80 1.83
CA GLU A 27 -4.40 22.88 0.88
C GLU A 27 -4.37 22.36 -0.56
N TYR A 28 -3.67 21.26 -0.82
CA TYR A 28 -3.55 20.69 -2.18
C TYR A 28 -4.89 20.28 -2.80
N PHE A 29 -5.81 19.79 -1.95
CA PHE A 29 -7.15 19.41 -2.38
C PHE A 29 -8.19 20.54 -2.23
N ASN A 30 -7.77 21.73 -1.79
CA ASN A 30 -8.65 22.85 -1.49
C ASN A 30 -9.85 22.39 -0.63
N SER A 31 -9.54 21.86 0.54
CA SER A 31 -10.47 21.23 1.47
C SER A 31 -10.28 21.81 2.87
N ASP A 32 -11.38 22.17 3.51
CA ASP A 32 -11.35 22.59 4.89
C ASP A 32 -11.09 21.41 5.84
N LEU A 33 -10.50 21.73 7.00
CA LEU A 33 -10.32 20.76 8.08
C LEU A 33 -11.58 20.77 8.96
N ILE A 34 -12.24 19.64 9.04
CA ILE A 34 -13.44 19.44 9.86
C ILE A 34 -13.21 18.34 10.91
N ILE A 35 -13.93 18.42 12.02
CA ILE A 35 -13.95 17.34 13.00
C ILE A 35 -14.75 16.16 12.44
N ASN A 36 -14.09 15.01 12.33
CA ASN A 36 -14.79 13.76 12.04
C ASN A 36 -15.21 13.11 13.36
N THR A 37 -16.52 12.94 13.54
CA THR A 37 -17.10 12.45 14.79
C THR A 37 -16.66 11.03 15.14
N GLU A 38 -16.57 10.13 14.17
CA GLU A 38 -16.13 8.75 14.39
C GLU A 38 -14.67 8.69 14.86
N VAL A 39 -13.82 9.54 14.26
CA VAL A 39 -12.41 9.66 14.66
C VAL A 39 -12.31 10.29 16.04
N GLU A 40 -13.11 11.32 16.36
CA GLU A 40 -13.14 11.94 17.68
C GLU A 40 -13.51 10.93 18.78
N GLU A 41 -14.57 10.16 18.57
CA GLU A 41 -15.00 9.10 19.48
C GLU A 41 -13.92 8.03 19.67
N HIS A 42 -13.27 7.62 18.59
CA HIS A 42 -12.16 6.67 18.65
C HIS A 42 -10.99 7.21 19.48
N VAL A 43 -10.55 8.44 19.19
CA VAL A 43 -9.44 9.09 19.93
C VAL A 43 -9.81 9.21 21.40
N LYS A 44 -11.02 9.67 21.72
CA LYS A 44 -11.51 9.77 23.09
C LYS A 44 -11.49 8.41 23.80
N SER A 45 -11.99 7.36 23.15
CA SER A 45 -12.00 6.01 23.69
C SER A 45 -10.58 5.45 23.91
N TYR A 46 -9.65 5.77 23.01
CA TYR A 46 -8.24 5.39 23.14
C TYR A 46 -7.61 5.97 24.41
N PHE A 47 -7.80 7.29 24.68
CA PHE A 47 -7.27 7.96 25.88
C PHE A 47 -7.97 7.47 27.15
N THR A 48 -9.28 7.24 27.10
CA THR A 48 -10.04 6.69 28.22
C THR A 48 -9.54 5.29 28.62
N ARG A 49 -9.33 4.40 27.66
CA ARG A 49 -8.79 3.05 27.92
C ARG A 49 -7.38 3.09 28.53
N LYS A 50 -6.59 4.09 28.19
CA LYS A 50 -5.25 4.29 28.72
C LYS A 50 -5.24 5.08 30.04
N GLN A 51 -6.41 5.48 30.55
CA GLN A 51 -6.56 6.33 31.75
C GLN A 51 -5.76 7.65 31.63
N LEU A 52 -5.69 8.20 30.43
CA LEU A 52 -5.01 9.46 30.12
C LEU A 52 -6.04 10.57 29.88
N PRO A 53 -5.70 11.85 30.20
CA PRO A 53 -6.61 12.96 29.95
C PRO A 53 -6.80 13.18 28.44
N PHE A 54 -8.04 13.44 28.05
CA PHE A 54 -8.39 13.84 26.71
C PHE A 54 -8.34 15.37 26.62
N THR A 55 -7.36 15.89 25.90
CA THR A 55 -7.10 17.34 25.76
C THR A 55 -7.58 17.86 24.41
N GLU A 56 -7.64 19.21 24.25
CA GLU A 56 -7.94 19.82 22.94
C GLU A 56 -6.91 19.43 21.86
N THR A 57 -5.65 19.24 22.22
CA THR A 57 -4.61 18.75 21.30
C THR A 57 -4.95 17.33 20.81
N ASN A 58 -5.50 16.50 21.67
CA ASN A 58 -5.93 15.16 21.31
C ASN A 58 -7.17 15.20 20.45
N ARG A 59 -8.10 16.09 20.74
CA ARG A 59 -9.30 16.33 19.94
C ARG A 59 -8.95 16.80 18.53
N ALA A 60 -7.93 17.66 18.39
CA ALA A 60 -7.46 18.15 17.09
C ALA A 60 -6.93 17.03 16.17
N GLN A 61 -6.64 15.84 16.69
CA GLN A 61 -6.30 14.69 15.86
C GLN A 61 -7.49 14.21 15.02
N ALA A 62 -8.73 14.50 15.45
CA ALA A 62 -9.95 14.21 14.72
C ALA A 62 -10.25 15.21 13.58
N LEU A 63 -9.48 16.29 13.47
CA LEU A 63 -9.54 17.19 12.31
C LEU A 63 -9.00 16.45 11.07
N VAL A 64 -9.83 16.31 10.07
CA VAL A 64 -9.47 15.73 8.76
C VAL A 64 -9.98 16.62 7.65
N PRO A 65 -9.33 16.63 6.48
CA PRO A 65 -9.86 17.31 5.31
C PRO A 65 -11.25 16.78 4.93
N GLU A 66 -12.23 17.64 4.75
CA GLU A 66 -13.62 17.28 4.42
C GLU A 66 -13.71 16.38 3.18
N LYS A 67 -12.86 16.64 2.19
CA LYS A 67 -12.83 15.88 0.92
C LYS A 67 -12.13 14.53 1.01
N CYS A 68 -11.58 14.16 2.16
CA CYS A 68 -10.93 12.85 2.30
C CYS A 68 -11.90 11.76 2.70
N LYS A 69 -11.62 10.55 2.24
CA LYS A 69 -12.16 9.33 2.83
C LYS A 69 -11.24 8.90 3.96
N VAL A 70 -11.76 8.86 5.17
CA VAL A 70 -10.99 8.44 6.35
C VAL A 70 -10.69 6.94 6.28
N ILE A 71 -9.44 6.59 6.57
CA ILE A 71 -9.01 5.20 6.79
C ILE A 71 -8.75 5.04 8.28
N PHE A 72 -9.53 4.17 8.90
CA PHE A 72 -9.49 3.99 10.33
C PHE A 72 -8.18 3.37 10.80
N ASN A 73 -7.61 3.91 11.89
CA ASN A 73 -6.42 3.35 12.54
C ASN A 73 -6.83 2.59 13.80
N PRO A 74 -6.79 1.25 13.79
CA PRO A 74 -7.33 0.47 14.91
C PRO A 74 -6.51 0.54 16.20
N VAL A 75 -5.24 0.95 16.11
CA VAL A 75 -4.29 0.87 17.23
C VAL A 75 -3.67 2.21 17.63
N GLY A 76 -3.85 3.24 16.82
CA GLY A 76 -3.34 4.59 17.07
C GLY A 76 -4.44 5.64 17.04
N THR A 77 -4.06 6.90 17.17
CA THR A 77 -4.98 8.04 17.22
C THR A 77 -5.04 8.84 15.93
N ALA A 78 -4.00 8.76 15.10
CA ALA A 78 -3.96 9.45 13.82
C ALA A 78 -4.63 8.60 12.72
N PRO A 79 -5.75 9.05 12.14
CA PRO A 79 -6.38 8.34 11.02
C PRO A 79 -5.55 8.45 9.76
N GLY A 80 -5.67 7.48 8.87
CA GLY A 80 -5.25 7.63 7.48
C GLY A 80 -6.29 8.40 6.69
N MET A 81 -5.88 8.91 5.55
CA MET A 81 -6.73 9.71 4.65
C MET A 81 -6.49 9.28 3.21
N CYS A 82 -7.58 9.11 2.49
CA CYS A 82 -7.56 8.76 1.07
C CYS A 82 -8.24 9.87 0.26
N PHE A 83 -7.61 10.27 -0.83
CA PHE A 83 -8.11 11.29 -1.74
C PHE A 83 -8.08 10.78 -3.17
N GLU A 84 -9.10 11.14 -3.90
CA GLU A 84 -9.22 10.84 -5.33
C GLU A 84 -9.18 12.14 -6.14
N LYS A 85 -8.38 12.18 -7.19
CA LYS A 85 -8.31 13.33 -8.10
C LYS A 85 -7.84 12.90 -9.48
N ASN A 86 -8.67 13.19 -10.49
CA ASN A 86 -8.33 12.94 -11.91
C ASN A 86 -7.91 11.48 -12.19
N GLY A 87 -8.66 10.50 -11.66
CA GLY A 87 -8.36 9.08 -11.82
C GLY A 87 -7.10 8.61 -11.07
N LYS A 88 -6.62 9.38 -10.11
CA LYS A 88 -5.44 9.08 -9.30
C LYS A 88 -5.78 9.06 -7.81
N LEU A 89 -5.02 8.26 -7.05
CA LEU A 89 -5.22 8.05 -5.64
C LEU A 89 -4.04 8.61 -4.83
N ILE A 90 -4.33 9.34 -3.76
CA ILE A 90 -3.35 9.67 -2.72
C ILE A 90 -3.84 9.08 -1.41
N VAL A 91 -2.99 8.29 -0.76
CA VAL A 91 -3.27 7.73 0.55
C VAL A 91 -2.18 8.17 1.52
N SER A 92 -2.57 8.74 2.65
CA SER A 92 -1.66 9.05 3.74
C SER A 92 -1.95 8.19 4.95
N MET A 93 -0.89 7.73 5.61
CA MET A 93 -0.93 6.84 6.77
C MET A 93 0.00 7.35 7.88
N PRO A 94 -0.21 6.97 9.14
CA PRO A 94 0.72 7.25 10.22
C PRO A 94 2.14 6.78 9.91
N GLY A 95 3.13 7.47 10.49
CA GLY A 95 4.54 7.12 10.32
C GLY A 95 5.00 5.92 11.17
N VAL A 96 4.20 5.49 12.16
CA VAL A 96 4.51 4.37 13.02
C VAL A 96 4.37 3.06 12.22
N PRO A 97 5.46 2.28 12.05
CA PRO A 97 5.45 1.13 11.15
C PRO A 97 4.40 0.06 11.49
N PHE A 98 4.13 -0.13 12.76
CA PHE A 98 3.13 -1.09 13.22
C PHE A 98 1.70 -0.65 12.85
N GLU A 99 1.36 0.63 13.06
CA GLU A 99 0.07 1.20 12.68
C GLU A 99 -0.14 1.13 11.17
N MET A 100 0.87 1.60 10.41
CA MET A 100 0.85 1.57 8.95
C MET A 100 0.59 0.17 8.39
N ARG A 101 1.30 -0.86 8.92
CA ARG A 101 1.12 -2.25 8.46
C ARG A 101 -0.30 -2.76 8.67
N LEU A 102 -0.90 -2.46 9.81
CA LEU A 102 -2.29 -2.86 10.10
C LEU A 102 -3.32 -2.16 9.22
N MET A 103 -2.98 -0.98 8.72
CA MET A 103 -3.86 -0.23 7.81
C MET A 103 -3.70 -0.66 6.34
N MET A 104 -2.58 -1.31 5.98
CA MET A 104 -2.27 -1.64 4.58
C MET A 104 -3.29 -2.55 3.92
N ASP A 105 -3.88 -3.51 4.63
CA ASP A 105 -4.90 -4.40 4.06
C ASP A 105 -6.08 -3.56 3.55
N ARG A 106 -6.53 -2.59 4.34
CA ARG A 106 -7.61 -1.68 3.93
C ARG A 106 -7.20 -0.76 2.79
N VAL A 107 -5.95 -0.30 2.78
CA VAL A 107 -5.41 0.51 1.68
C VAL A 107 -5.37 -0.29 0.38
N ILE A 108 -4.95 -1.55 0.44
CA ILE A 108 -4.93 -2.47 -0.72
C ILE A 108 -6.35 -2.67 -1.27
N GLU A 109 -7.34 -2.93 -0.42
CA GLU A 109 -8.75 -3.04 -0.84
C GLU A 109 -9.25 -1.79 -1.56
N ILE A 110 -8.92 -0.60 -1.01
CA ILE A 110 -9.28 0.69 -1.64
C ILE A 110 -8.61 0.81 -3.02
N MET A 111 -7.33 0.47 -3.13
CA MET A 111 -6.58 0.53 -4.39
C MET A 111 -7.15 -0.44 -5.42
N GLN A 112 -7.43 -1.69 -5.02
CA GLN A 112 -8.03 -2.70 -5.90
C GLN A 112 -9.39 -2.26 -6.43
N THR A 113 -10.23 -1.72 -5.55
CA THR A 113 -11.57 -1.22 -5.93
C THR A 113 -11.46 0.00 -6.84
N PHE A 114 -10.54 0.92 -6.55
CA PHE A 114 -10.40 2.16 -7.30
C PHE A 114 -9.86 1.93 -8.71
N PHE A 115 -8.80 1.11 -8.84
CA PHE A 115 -8.17 0.87 -10.14
C PHE A 115 -8.87 -0.20 -10.96
N ASN A 116 -9.78 -0.97 -10.35
CA ASN A 116 -10.52 -2.05 -11.02
C ASN A 116 -9.62 -2.90 -11.93
N GLN A 117 -8.42 -3.25 -11.42
CA GLN A 117 -7.46 -4.03 -12.18
C GLN A 117 -7.87 -5.50 -12.14
N HIS A 118 -8.13 -6.06 -13.31
CA HIS A 118 -8.42 -7.49 -13.48
C HIS A 118 -7.15 -8.30 -13.74
N THR A 119 -6.10 -7.65 -14.23
CA THR A 119 -4.84 -8.34 -14.59
C THR A 119 -4.14 -8.89 -13.36
N LYS A 120 -4.04 -10.20 -13.30
CA LYS A 120 -3.31 -10.95 -12.27
C LYS A 120 -1.86 -11.11 -12.69
N ILE A 121 -0.95 -10.98 -11.73
CA ILE A 121 0.46 -11.31 -11.92
C ILE A 121 0.77 -12.48 -10.99
N LEU A 122 1.02 -13.64 -11.58
CA LEU A 122 1.34 -14.85 -10.86
C LEU A 122 2.83 -15.17 -11.01
N HIS A 123 3.44 -15.65 -9.94
CA HIS A 123 4.85 -16.05 -9.96
C HIS A 123 4.99 -17.49 -9.46
N LYS A 124 5.75 -18.30 -10.21
CA LYS A 124 6.24 -19.59 -9.74
C LYS A 124 7.76 -19.59 -9.80
N THR A 125 8.39 -19.98 -8.73
CA THR A 125 9.86 -20.02 -8.65
C THR A 125 10.30 -21.46 -8.44
N LEU A 126 11.15 -21.94 -9.32
CA LEU A 126 11.83 -23.23 -9.23
C LEU A 126 13.29 -22.99 -8.80
N LEU A 127 13.80 -23.81 -7.91
CA LEU A 127 15.18 -23.73 -7.44
C LEU A 127 15.99 -24.90 -7.99
N TYR A 128 17.05 -24.58 -8.69
CA TYR A 128 18.06 -25.53 -9.16
C TYR A 128 19.37 -25.32 -8.39
N ALA A 129 20.01 -26.41 -8.03
CA ALA A 129 21.30 -26.41 -7.35
C ALA A 129 22.34 -27.20 -8.15
N ASN A 130 23.61 -26.81 -8.04
CA ASN A 130 24.75 -27.50 -8.64
C ASN A 130 24.68 -27.65 -10.18
N ILE A 131 24.09 -26.66 -10.84
CA ILE A 131 24.01 -26.59 -12.31
C ILE A 131 24.46 -25.20 -12.77
N GLY A 132 25.20 -25.13 -13.89
CA GLY A 132 25.59 -23.89 -14.53
C GLY A 132 24.41 -23.27 -15.29
N GLU A 133 24.34 -21.93 -15.34
CA GLU A 133 23.25 -21.19 -16.00
C GLU A 133 23.13 -21.56 -17.48
N SER A 134 24.25 -21.56 -18.23
CA SER A 134 24.25 -21.92 -19.65
C SER A 134 23.75 -23.34 -19.88
N PHE A 135 24.19 -24.28 -19.06
CA PHE A 135 23.76 -25.68 -19.17
C PHE A 135 22.26 -25.84 -18.85
N LEU A 136 21.75 -25.11 -17.85
CA LEU A 136 20.33 -25.12 -17.54
C LEU A 136 19.51 -24.48 -18.68
N SER A 137 20.00 -23.37 -19.24
CA SER A 137 19.34 -22.71 -20.39
C SER A 137 19.25 -23.64 -21.60
N ASP A 138 20.36 -24.31 -21.95
CA ASP A 138 20.37 -25.28 -23.05
C ASP A 138 19.41 -26.46 -22.82
N MET A 139 19.33 -26.93 -21.56
CA MET A 139 18.45 -28.05 -21.18
C MET A 139 16.96 -27.70 -21.32
N ILE A 140 16.56 -26.46 -21.09
CA ILE A 140 15.15 -26.03 -21.09
C ILE A 140 14.80 -25.14 -22.28
N CYS A 141 15.65 -25.03 -23.27
CA CYS A 141 15.47 -24.18 -24.45
C CYS A 141 14.10 -24.47 -25.13
N ASP A 142 13.79 -25.71 -25.42
CA ASP A 142 12.50 -26.08 -26.04
C ASP A 142 11.30 -25.69 -25.16
N PHE A 143 11.45 -25.76 -23.84
CA PHE A 143 10.40 -25.34 -22.91
C PHE A 143 10.24 -23.82 -22.94
N GLU A 144 11.34 -23.07 -22.91
CA GLU A 144 11.35 -21.60 -22.95
C GLU A 144 10.76 -21.07 -24.25
N ASP A 145 11.14 -21.67 -25.39
CA ASP A 145 10.67 -21.27 -26.73
C ASP A 145 9.16 -21.56 -26.95
N ASN A 146 8.59 -22.50 -26.19
CA ASN A 146 7.18 -22.85 -26.28
C ASN A 146 6.32 -22.22 -25.15
N LEU A 147 6.87 -21.30 -24.36
CA LEU A 147 6.07 -20.59 -23.37
C LEU A 147 5.02 -19.70 -24.05
N PRO A 148 3.80 -19.63 -23.53
CA PRO A 148 2.80 -18.69 -24.01
C PRO A 148 3.27 -17.23 -23.85
N ASP A 149 2.84 -16.34 -24.74
CA ASP A 149 3.23 -14.91 -24.75
C ASP A 149 2.96 -14.18 -23.43
N TYR A 150 2.00 -14.65 -22.65
CA TYR A 150 1.66 -14.08 -21.35
C TYR A 150 2.54 -14.59 -20.19
N ILE A 151 3.46 -15.53 -20.46
CA ILE A 151 4.43 -16.07 -19.48
C ILE A 151 5.84 -15.64 -19.85
N SER A 152 6.55 -15.08 -18.91
CA SER A 152 7.98 -14.76 -19.05
C SER A 152 8.80 -15.62 -18.09
N LEU A 153 9.99 -16.02 -18.51
CA LEU A 153 10.98 -16.73 -17.70
C LEU A 153 12.14 -15.81 -17.35
N ALA A 154 12.61 -15.85 -16.11
CA ALA A 154 13.79 -15.15 -15.66
C ALA A 154 14.74 -16.09 -14.93
N TYR A 155 16.02 -16.03 -15.31
CA TYR A 155 17.11 -16.72 -14.61
C TYR A 155 17.66 -15.78 -13.54
N LEU A 156 17.70 -16.26 -12.29
CA LEU A 156 18.15 -15.51 -11.12
C LEU A 156 19.30 -16.29 -10.44
N PRO A 157 20.51 -16.21 -10.98
CA PRO A 157 21.66 -16.95 -10.45
C PRO A 157 22.10 -16.40 -9.10
N LYS A 158 22.55 -17.31 -8.25
CA LYS A 158 23.19 -17.02 -6.97
C LYS A 158 24.26 -18.10 -6.72
N SER A 159 25.39 -17.77 -6.12
CA SER A 159 26.59 -18.60 -5.93
C SER A 159 26.56 -20.08 -6.40
N ASN A 160 25.68 -20.92 -5.85
CA ASN A 160 25.57 -22.34 -6.20
C ASN A 160 24.14 -22.75 -6.57
N THR A 161 23.27 -21.79 -6.82
CA THR A 161 21.87 -22.06 -7.15
C THR A 161 21.38 -21.12 -8.24
N ILE A 162 20.41 -21.56 -9.02
CA ILE A 162 19.69 -20.75 -9.99
C ILE A 162 18.20 -20.85 -9.64
N ARG A 163 17.58 -19.72 -9.49
CA ARG A 163 16.11 -19.65 -9.44
C ARG A 163 15.57 -19.31 -10.81
N LEU A 164 14.72 -20.18 -11.34
CA LEU A 164 13.91 -19.88 -12.51
C LEU A 164 12.59 -19.31 -12.02
N ARG A 165 12.26 -18.09 -12.41
CA ARG A 165 10.98 -17.47 -12.08
C ARG A 165 10.12 -17.35 -13.32
N LEU A 166 9.06 -18.15 -13.39
CA LEU A 166 7.96 -17.96 -14.31
C LEU A 166 7.08 -16.81 -13.77
N THR A 167 6.73 -15.90 -14.65
CA THR A 167 5.81 -14.80 -14.35
C THR A 167 4.72 -14.81 -15.40
N ALA A 168 3.49 -15.11 -15.02
CA ALA A 168 2.33 -14.93 -15.88
C ALA A 168 1.64 -13.61 -15.60
N LYS A 169 1.26 -12.93 -16.68
CA LYS A 169 0.45 -11.72 -16.64
C LYS A 169 -0.82 -11.96 -17.44
N THR A 170 -1.94 -12.14 -16.76
CA THR A 170 -3.19 -12.59 -17.38
C THR A 170 -4.41 -12.07 -16.61
N ASP A 171 -5.53 -11.95 -17.30
CA ASP A 171 -6.83 -11.63 -16.71
C ASP A 171 -7.62 -12.91 -16.36
N GLU A 172 -7.11 -14.08 -16.74
CA GLU A 172 -7.72 -15.38 -16.50
C GLU A 172 -7.20 -16.02 -15.20
N ASP A 173 -7.99 -16.95 -14.66
CA ASP A 173 -7.54 -17.82 -13.58
C ASP A 173 -6.74 -18.98 -14.18
N ILE A 174 -5.43 -18.94 -13.96
CA ILE A 174 -4.49 -19.97 -14.39
C ILE A 174 -3.69 -20.49 -13.20
N ASP A 175 -3.29 -21.76 -13.26
CA ASP A 175 -2.25 -22.37 -12.42
C ASP A 175 -0.93 -22.38 -13.18
N LEU A 176 0.16 -21.86 -12.52
CA LEU A 176 1.53 -21.83 -13.04
C LEU A 176 2.34 -23.04 -12.56
#